data_59e0e41310ee4aa60314b4b6c79234c8
#
_entry.id   59e0e41310ee4aa60314b4b6c79234c8
#
_cell.length_a   1.000
_cell.length_b   1.000
_cell.length_c   1.000
_cell.angle_alpha   90.00
_cell.angle_beta   90.00
_cell.angle_gamma   90.00
#
_symmetry.space_group_name_H-M   'P 1'
#
loop_
_entity.id
_entity.type
_entity.pdbx_description
1 polymer ?
#
loop_
_entity_poly.entity_id
_entity_poly.type
_entity_poly.pdbx_seq_one_letter_code
_entity_poly.pdbx_strand_id
1 'polypeptide(L)'
;MADQWNGKSQANALGFSIFLWLIRKAGLSSAYILLKFVAVYYLFFSKRANEGLIHFFSKIKLPQPASLSNRFKAFDLFGQSLIDKLATYMGAGKKLTFDFDNEQKLHELASAGKGALLLGAHLGNWEIAGQLLYRIDTSIH
;
A
#
# COMPACT_ATOMS: atom_id res chain seq x y z
N MET A 1 27.00 -2.45 13.80
CA MET A 1 26.49 -3.83 13.61
C MET A 1 25.16 -3.72 12.90
N ALA A 2 25.03 -4.28 11.69
CA ALA A 2 23.75 -4.32 11.00
C ALA A 2 22.84 -5.27 11.75
N ASP A 3 21.73 -4.74 12.25
CA ASP A 3 20.71 -5.52 12.97
C ASP A 3 20.10 -6.52 11.95
N GLN A 4 20.35 -7.79 12.16
CA GLN A 4 19.95 -8.84 11.23
C GLN A 4 18.43 -8.94 11.24
N TRP A 5 17.80 -8.73 10.10
CA TRP A 5 16.35 -8.84 9.95
C TRP A 5 15.88 -10.25 10.34
N ASN A 6 15.06 -10.36 11.38
CA ASN A 6 14.63 -11.63 11.97
C ASN A 6 13.30 -12.19 11.40
N GLY A 7 12.81 -11.62 10.31
CA GLY A 7 11.60 -12.07 9.62
C GLY A 7 10.28 -11.83 10.38
N LYS A 8 10.32 -11.28 11.60
CA LYS A 8 9.10 -11.00 12.37
C LYS A 8 8.45 -9.72 11.88
N SER A 9 7.28 -9.84 11.28
CA SER A 9 6.42 -8.69 11.02
C SER A 9 5.98 -8.06 12.34
N GLN A 10 5.99 -6.74 12.41
CA GLN A 10 5.40 -6.00 13.55
C GLN A 10 3.86 -6.01 13.50
N ALA A 11 3.27 -6.55 12.43
CA ALA A 11 1.83 -6.72 12.34
C ALA A 11 1.37 -7.82 13.31
N ASN A 12 0.70 -7.40 14.38
CA ASN A 12 0.05 -8.33 15.30
C ASN A 12 -1.17 -8.96 14.60
N ALA A 13 -1.30 -10.29 14.65
CA ALA A 13 -2.44 -11.01 14.08
C ALA A 13 -3.79 -10.46 14.55
N LEU A 14 -3.87 -10.01 15.80
CA LEU A 14 -5.06 -9.35 16.36
C LEU A 14 -5.39 -8.05 15.64
N GLY A 15 -4.41 -7.19 15.41
CA GLY A 15 -4.61 -5.94 14.68
C GLY A 15 -5.13 -6.18 13.26
N PHE A 16 -4.55 -7.18 12.58
CA PHE A 16 -4.98 -7.59 11.26
C PHE A 16 -6.44 -8.08 11.25
N SER A 17 -6.81 -8.93 12.22
CA SER A 17 -8.17 -9.45 12.37
C SER A 17 -9.20 -8.36 12.64
N ILE A 18 -8.84 -7.32 13.42
CA ILE A 18 -9.70 -6.16 13.68
C ILE A 18 -9.99 -5.41 12.37
N PHE A 19 -8.97 -5.14 11.56
CA PHE A 19 -9.17 -4.48 10.27
C PHE A 19 -10.03 -5.32 9.31
N LEU A 20 -9.79 -6.63 9.23
CA LEU A 20 -10.61 -7.53 8.42
C LEU A 20 -12.07 -7.53 8.85
N TRP A 21 -12.31 -7.62 10.15
CA TRP A 21 -13.66 -7.58 10.72
C TRP A 21 -14.34 -6.24 10.42
N LEU A 22 -13.61 -5.13 10.59
CA LEU A 22 -14.12 -3.79 10.37
C LEU A 22 -14.49 -3.55 8.91
N ILE A 23 -13.63 -3.97 7.97
CA ILE A 23 -13.90 -3.87 6.53
C ILE A 23 -15.17 -4.65 6.16
N ARG A 24 -15.35 -5.86 6.71
CA ARG A 24 -16.52 -6.72 6.44
C ARG A 24 -17.83 -6.16 7.01
N LYS A 25 -17.80 -5.62 8.22
CA LYS A 25 -19.02 -5.24 8.95
C LYS A 25 -19.38 -3.76 8.80
N ALA A 26 -18.40 -2.88 8.84
CA ALA A 26 -18.59 -1.41 8.84
C ALA A 26 -18.07 -0.74 7.56
N GLY A 27 -17.44 -1.49 6.67
CA GLY A 27 -16.94 -1.01 5.39
C GLY A 27 -15.56 -0.36 5.46
N LEU A 28 -15.07 0.03 4.29
CA LEU A 28 -13.70 0.52 4.10
C LEU A 28 -13.44 1.86 4.83
N SER A 29 -14.44 2.74 4.86
CA SER A 29 -14.32 4.05 5.51
C SER A 29 -14.02 3.95 7.01
N SER A 30 -14.61 2.98 7.70
CA SER A 30 -14.37 2.75 9.11
C SER A 30 -12.94 2.26 9.38
N ALA A 31 -12.38 1.45 8.48
CA ALA A 31 -11.00 1.01 8.56
C ALA A 31 -10.04 2.19 8.40
N TYR A 32 -10.31 3.13 7.51
CA TYR A 32 -9.49 4.33 7.36
C TYR A 32 -9.57 5.25 8.59
N ILE A 33 -10.73 5.36 9.24
CA ILE A 33 -10.85 6.11 10.49
C ILE A 33 -9.98 5.47 11.59
N LEU A 34 -10.07 4.16 11.77
CA LEU A 34 -9.24 3.44 12.74
C LEU A 34 -7.74 3.60 12.41
N LEU A 35 -7.38 3.58 11.13
CA LEU A 35 -6.00 3.76 10.69
C LEU A 35 -5.40 5.09 11.18
N LYS A 36 -6.18 6.18 11.23
CA LYS A 36 -5.68 7.47 11.74
C LYS A 36 -5.17 7.33 13.18
N PHE A 37 -5.90 6.62 14.03
CA PHE A 37 -5.46 6.37 15.41
C PHE A 37 -4.22 5.47 15.47
N VAL A 38 -4.15 4.46 14.60
CA VAL A 38 -2.98 3.59 14.49
C VAL A 38 -1.77 4.37 14.00
N ALA A 39 -1.93 5.26 13.01
CA ALA A 39 -0.84 6.11 12.51
C ALA A 39 -0.31 7.06 13.60
N VAL A 40 -1.22 7.65 14.40
CA VAL A 40 -0.83 8.47 15.56
C VAL A 40 -0.08 7.62 16.59
N TYR A 41 -0.56 6.41 16.88
CA TYR A 41 0.15 5.50 17.80
C TYR A 41 1.57 5.21 17.31
N TYR A 42 1.76 4.85 16.03
CA TYR A 42 3.10 4.59 15.47
C TYR A 42 3.99 5.84 15.50
N LEU A 43 3.42 7.01 15.26
CA LEU A 43 4.16 8.28 15.31
C LEU A 43 4.79 8.54 16.67
N PHE A 44 4.10 8.22 17.77
CA PHE A 44 4.58 8.52 19.10
C PHE A 44 5.27 7.36 19.82
N PHE A 45 4.85 6.13 19.54
CA PHE A 45 5.30 4.96 20.31
C PHE A 45 6.24 4.03 19.54
N SER A 46 6.28 4.07 18.21
CA SER A 46 7.17 3.21 17.43
C SER A 46 8.50 3.90 17.11
N LYS A 47 9.45 3.86 18.04
CA LYS A 47 10.77 4.47 17.87
C LYS A 47 11.48 3.98 16.61
N ARG A 48 11.55 2.64 16.41
CA ARG A 48 12.21 2.02 15.25
C ARG A 48 11.62 2.46 13.91
N ALA A 49 10.28 2.53 13.80
CA ALA A 49 9.64 2.97 12.57
C ALA A 49 9.89 4.46 12.30
N ASN A 50 9.90 5.30 13.34
CA ASN A 50 10.23 6.71 13.21
C ASN A 50 11.67 6.94 12.78
N GLU A 51 12.63 6.21 13.36
CA GLU A 51 14.05 6.29 12.96
C GLU A 51 14.22 5.92 11.48
N GLY A 52 13.53 4.87 11.02
CA GLY A 52 13.52 4.47 9.61
C GLY A 52 12.99 5.57 8.69
N LEU A 53 11.87 6.22 9.05
CA LEU A 53 11.32 7.34 8.30
C LEU A 53 12.23 8.57 8.32
N ILE A 54 12.81 8.91 9.44
CA ILE A 54 13.76 10.03 9.56
C ILE A 54 14.96 9.79 8.63
N HIS A 55 15.50 8.56 8.66
CA HIS A 55 16.60 8.18 7.77
C HIS A 55 16.19 8.27 6.29
N PHE A 56 15.02 7.73 5.94
CA PHE A 56 14.47 7.83 4.59
C PHE A 56 14.34 9.28 4.13
N PHE A 57 13.68 10.12 4.93
CA PHE A 57 13.48 11.52 4.61
C PHE A 57 14.78 12.32 4.54
N SER A 58 15.83 11.92 5.27
CA SER A 58 17.15 12.58 5.16
C SER A 58 17.80 12.40 3.78
N LYS A 59 17.38 11.39 3.01
CA LYS A 59 17.87 11.14 1.65
C LYS A 59 17.05 11.84 0.57
N ILE A 60 15.90 12.41 0.92
CA ILE A 60 15.02 13.10 -0.01
C ILE A 60 15.15 14.61 0.17
N LYS A 61 15.31 15.33 -0.94
CA LYS A 61 15.40 16.80 -0.94
C LYS A 61 14.01 17.43 -0.85
N LEU A 62 13.37 17.34 0.32
CA LEU A 62 12.09 17.99 0.60
C LEU A 62 12.26 19.11 1.64
N PRO A 63 11.47 20.19 1.57
CA PRO A 63 11.37 21.15 2.66
C PRO A 63 10.85 20.43 3.93
N GLN A 64 11.54 20.52 5.04
CA GLN A 64 11.18 19.87 6.32
C GLN A 64 10.85 18.36 6.19
N PRO A 65 11.74 17.55 5.63
CA PRO A 65 11.41 16.17 5.26
C PRO A 65 10.98 15.31 6.44
N ALA A 66 11.55 15.48 7.63
CA ALA A 66 11.27 14.67 8.82
C ALA A 66 10.26 15.30 9.78
N SER A 67 9.45 16.26 9.33
CA SER A 67 8.42 16.88 10.18
C SER A 67 7.41 15.85 10.71
N LEU A 68 6.77 16.14 11.85
CA LEU A 68 5.71 15.29 12.41
C LEU A 68 4.59 15.04 11.39
N SER A 69 4.21 16.07 10.64
CA SER A 69 3.19 15.99 9.59
C SER A 69 3.58 15.00 8.49
N ASN A 70 4.82 15.07 8.00
CA ASN A 70 5.30 14.19 6.94
C ASN A 70 5.43 12.74 7.43
N ARG A 71 5.88 12.53 8.66
CA ARG A 71 5.93 11.18 9.26
C ARG A 71 4.53 10.61 9.47
N PHE A 72 3.58 11.41 9.97
CA PHE A 72 2.18 10.99 10.09
C PHE A 72 1.61 10.60 8.72
N LYS A 73 1.78 11.45 7.69
CA LYS A 73 1.34 11.15 6.33
C LYS A 73 1.96 9.86 5.79
N ALA A 74 3.23 9.61 6.06
CA ALA A 74 3.89 8.38 5.62
C ALA A 74 3.27 7.13 6.26
N PHE A 75 3.01 7.15 7.58
CA PHE A 75 2.31 6.05 8.26
C PHE A 75 0.89 5.86 7.76
N ASP A 76 0.16 6.95 7.56
CA ASP A 76 -1.22 6.94 7.09
C ASP A 76 -1.31 6.39 5.66
N LEU A 77 -0.51 6.88 4.72
CA LEU A 77 -0.50 6.42 3.33
C LEU A 77 -0.05 4.96 3.22
N PHE A 78 0.97 4.56 3.98
CA PHE A 78 1.38 3.16 4.03
C PHE A 78 0.27 2.26 4.57
N GLY A 79 -0.39 2.67 5.65
CA GLY A 79 -1.52 1.94 6.21
C GLY A 79 -2.71 1.87 5.25
N GLN A 80 -3.01 2.96 4.51
CA GLN A 80 -4.03 2.95 3.46
C GLN A 80 -3.71 1.91 2.39
N SER A 81 -2.46 1.85 1.90
CA SER A 81 -2.07 0.87 0.89
C SER A 81 -2.28 -0.57 1.37
N LEU A 82 -2.04 -0.87 2.65
CA LEU A 82 -2.30 -2.18 3.23
C LEU A 82 -3.80 -2.48 3.34
N ILE A 83 -4.62 -1.51 3.74
CA ILE A 83 -6.07 -1.66 3.82
C ILE A 83 -6.68 -1.88 2.44
N ASP A 84 -6.25 -1.11 1.43
CA ASP A 84 -6.72 -1.24 0.05
C ASP A 84 -6.40 -2.61 -0.52
N LYS A 85 -5.19 -3.10 -0.27
CA LYS A 85 -4.77 -4.46 -0.63
C LYS A 85 -5.70 -5.50 0.00
N LEU A 86 -5.96 -5.41 1.31
CA LEU A 86 -6.85 -6.32 2.01
C LEU A 86 -8.27 -6.25 1.46
N ALA A 87 -8.79 -5.04 1.24
CA ALA A 87 -10.13 -4.84 0.68
C ALA A 87 -10.25 -5.48 -0.71
N THR A 88 -9.22 -5.36 -1.53
CA THR A 88 -9.18 -5.96 -2.87
C THR A 88 -9.20 -7.48 -2.80
N TYR A 89 -8.37 -8.10 -1.97
CA TYR A 89 -8.35 -9.56 -1.76
C TYR A 89 -9.66 -10.11 -1.19
N MET A 90 -10.37 -9.31 -0.40
CA MET A 90 -11.68 -9.68 0.15
C MET A 90 -12.86 -9.47 -0.81
N GLY A 91 -12.61 -9.01 -2.03
CA GLY A 91 -13.66 -8.63 -2.98
C GLY A 91 -14.41 -7.34 -2.62
N ALA A 92 -13.97 -6.63 -1.57
CA ALA A 92 -14.49 -5.31 -1.19
C ALA A 92 -13.87 -4.17 -2.02
N GLY A 93 -12.91 -4.47 -2.86
CA GLY A 93 -12.22 -3.54 -3.75
C GLY A 93 -13.10 -2.93 -4.86
N LYS A 94 -14.35 -3.39 -5.02
CA LYS A 94 -15.33 -2.79 -5.94
C LYS A 94 -15.62 -1.31 -5.67
N LYS A 95 -15.29 -0.83 -4.47
CA LYS A 95 -15.41 0.59 -4.07
C LYS A 95 -14.16 1.41 -4.39
N LEU A 96 -13.08 0.76 -4.79
CA LEU A 96 -11.85 1.42 -5.21
C LEU A 96 -11.96 1.72 -6.70
N THR A 97 -11.77 2.99 -7.05
CA THR A 97 -11.66 3.42 -8.44
C THR A 97 -10.19 3.40 -8.84
N PHE A 98 -9.93 2.84 -10.00
CA PHE A 98 -8.59 2.78 -10.58
C PHE A 98 -8.59 3.55 -11.87
N ASP A 99 -7.69 4.49 -11.97
CA ASP A 99 -7.43 5.24 -13.19
C ASP A 99 -6.09 4.78 -13.77
N PHE A 100 -6.13 4.35 -15.02
CA PHE A 100 -4.95 3.85 -15.72
C PHE A 100 -4.72 4.68 -16.98
N ASP A 101 -3.65 5.41 -16.99
CA ASP A 101 -3.16 6.01 -18.21
C ASP A 101 -2.75 4.90 -19.20
N ASN A 102 -3.29 4.97 -20.41
CA ASN A 102 -2.93 4.05 -21.50
C ASN A 102 -3.30 2.57 -21.30
N GLU A 103 -4.32 2.21 -20.51
CA GLU A 103 -4.82 0.82 -20.41
C GLU A 103 -5.14 0.25 -21.80
N GLN A 104 -5.69 1.06 -22.69
CA GLN A 104 -6.02 0.68 -24.06
C GLN A 104 -4.81 0.14 -24.85
N LYS A 105 -3.63 0.71 -24.62
CA LYS A 105 -2.40 0.24 -25.29
C LYS A 105 -2.01 -1.18 -24.89
N LEU A 106 -2.30 -1.58 -23.65
CA LEU A 106 -2.08 -2.96 -23.20
C LEU A 106 -3.06 -3.93 -23.90
N HIS A 107 -4.32 -3.54 -24.04
CA HIS A 107 -5.32 -4.31 -24.80
C HIS A 107 -4.94 -4.45 -26.28
N GLU A 108 -4.43 -3.40 -26.89
CA GLU A 108 -3.95 -3.42 -28.30
C GLU A 108 -2.78 -4.38 -28.46
N LEU A 109 -1.81 -4.37 -27.54
CA LEU A 109 -0.66 -5.30 -27.58
C LEU A 109 -1.11 -6.76 -27.38
N ALA A 110 -2.01 -7.00 -26.44
CA ALA A 110 -2.57 -8.32 -26.19
C ALA A 110 -3.33 -8.85 -27.41
N SER A 111 -4.21 -8.02 -28.01
CA SER A 111 -4.98 -8.37 -29.21
C SER A 111 -4.11 -8.62 -30.45
N ALA A 112 -2.98 -7.91 -30.54
CA ALA A 112 -2.02 -8.10 -31.64
C ALA A 112 -1.11 -9.33 -31.43
N GLY A 113 -1.26 -10.09 -30.33
CA GLY A 113 -0.39 -11.22 -30.00
C GLY A 113 1.08 -10.82 -29.74
N LYS A 114 1.34 -9.55 -29.47
CA LYS A 114 2.67 -9.03 -29.20
C LYS A 114 2.95 -9.10 -27.70
N GLY A 115 4.08 -9.71 -27.33
CA GLY A 115 4.55 -9.68 -25.96
C GLY A 115 4.95 -8.26 -25.52
N ALA A 116 4.86 -8.00 -24.20
CA ALA A 116 5.32 -6.76 -23.60
C ALA A 116 6.09 -7.05 -22.31
N LEU A 117 7.06 -6.22 -21.99
CA LEU A 117 7.74 -6.23 -20.70
C LEU A 117 7.16 -5.13 -19.84
N LEU A 118 6.51 -5.51 -18.72
CA LEU A 118 5.99 -4.57 -17.76
C LEU A 118 7.06 -4.27 -16.70
N LEU A 119 7.51 -3.02 -16.67
CA LEU A 119 8.43 -2.54 -15.63
C LEU A 119 7.63 -1.85 -14.55
N GLY A 120 7.76 -2.35 -13.32
CA GLY A 120 7.12 -1.78 -12.13
C GLY A 120 8.12 -1.32 -11.10
N ALA A 121 7.68 -0.43 -10.21
CA ALA A 121 8.42 -0.01 -9.05
C ALA A 121 7.58 -0.20 -7.78
N HIS A 122 8.24 -0.41 -6.64
CA HIS A 122 7.58 -0.47 -5.33
C HIS A 122 7.15 0.95 -4.89
N LEU A 123 6.23 1.54 -5.62
CA LEU A 123 5.72 2.89 -5.37
C LEU A 123 4.19 2.84 -5.24
N GLY A 124 3.67 3.40 -4.14
CA GLY A 124 2.23 3.39 -3.87
C GLY A 124 1.66 1.97 -3.75
N ASN A 125 0.48 1.76 -4.31
CA ASN A 125 -0.26 0.48 -4.29
C ASN A 125 0.11 -0.44 -5.47
N TRP A 126 1.39 -0.61 -5.78
CA TRP A 126 1.88 -1.39 -6.92
C TRP A 126 1.35 -2.84 -6.95
N GLU A 127 1.11 -3.46 -5.78
CA GLU A 127 0.57 -4.83 -5.71
C GLU A 127 -0.87 -4.91 -6.20
N ILE A 128 -1.67 -3.86 -5.98
CA ILE A 128 -3.03 -3.78 -6.52
C ILE A 128 -2.99 -3.59 -8.03
N ALA A 129 -2.04 -2.80 -8.53
CA ALA A 129 -1.84 -2.62 -9.97
C ALA A 129 -1.61 -3.97 -10.68
N GLY A 130 -0.84 -4.88 -10.06
CA GLY A 130 -0.65 -6.25 -10.59
C GLY A 130 -1.96 -7.04 -10.74
N GLN A 131 -2.92 -6.87 -9.83
CA GLN A 131 -4.22 -7.55 -9.92
C GLN A 131 -5.11 -6.99 -11.05
N LEU A 132 -4.90 -5.75 -11.45
CA LEU A 132 -5.68 -5.15 -12.52
C LEU A 132 -5.27 -5.69 -13.90
N LEU A 133 -4.10 -6.30 -14.01
CA LEU A 133 -3.67 -6.99 -15.23
C LEU A 133 -4.57 -8.19 -15.58
N TYR A 134 -5.32 -8.75 -14.60
CA TYR A 134 -6.37 -9.74 -14.92
C TYR A 134 -7.49 -9.23 -15.82
N ARG A 135 -7.62 -7.91 -16.00
CA ARG A 135 -8.56 -7.33 -16.95
C ARG A 135 -8.09 -7.47 -18.39
N ILE A 136 -6.80 -7.72 -18.58
CA ILE A 136 -6.19 -7.96 -19.88
C ILE A 136 -6.25 -9.47 -20.09
N ASP A 137 -7.09 -9.93 -21.00
CA ASP A 137 -7.25 -11.37 -21.31
C ASP A 137 -6.00 -11.91 -22.02
N THR A 138 -4.91 -12.02 -21.26
CA THR A 138 -3.63 -12.54 -21.77
C THR A 138 -2.84 -13.22 -20.66
N SER A 139 -2.00 -14.18 -21.03
CA SER A 139 -1.12 -14.88 -20.08
C SER A 139 -0.02 -13.94 -19.59
N ILE A 140 0.12 -13.83 -18.26
CA ILE A 140 1.19 -13.09 -17.61
C ILE A 140 2.14 -14.12 -16.99
N HIS A 141 3.42 -14.05 -17.35
CA HIS A 141 4.47 -14.95 -16.88
C HIS A 141 5.52 -14.20 -16.05
#